data_4847e963d6f53d5aeb59caf25a7600f5
#
_entry.id   4847e963d6f53d5aeb59caf25a7600f5
#
_cell.length_a   1.000
_cell.length_b   1.000
_cell.length_c   1.000
_cell.angle_alpha   90.00
_cell.angle_beta   90.00
_cell.angle_gamma   90.00
#
_symmetry.space_group_name_H-M   'P 1'
#
loop_
_entity.id
_entity.type
_entity.pdbx_description
1 polymer ?
#
loop_
_entity_poly.entity_id
_entity_poly.type
_entity_poly.pdbx_seq_one_letter_code
_entity_poly.pdbx_strand_id
1 'polypeptide(L)'
;MRDLNSPSLTLSRSALTGALALVGWPPPLIADAELALVELIVNAWRHGETTSPAVVILFHGNTLRVTVSDRSSSLPEPRTPSPLSECGRGLQLVAGLTHRWGVDPQKLGKHVWFELDGAV
;
A
#
# COMPACT_ATOMS: atom_id res chain seq x y z
N MET A 1 7.60 17.27 4.08
CA MET A 1 7.31 16.10 3.25
C MET A 1 8.33 15.01 3.48
N ARG A 2 7.88 13.78 3.47
CA ARG A 2 8.79 12.67 3.69
C ARG A 2 9.66 12.43 2.47
N ASP A 3 10.88 12.00 2.73
CA ASP A 3 11.80 11.60 1.71
C ASP A 3 11.38 10.22 1.18
N LEU A 4 11.19 10.11 -0.12
CA LEU A 4 10.81 8.84 -0.74
C LEU A 4 11.93 7.82 -0.70
N ASN A 5 13.12 8.23 -0.28
CA ASN A 5 14.25 7.33 -0.12
C ASN A 5 14.51 7.00 1.34
N SER A 6 13.50 7.16 2.20
CA SER A 6 13.68 6.82 3.60
C SER A 6 14.02 5.33 3.75
N PRO A 7 14.78 4.96 4.78
CA PRO A 7 15.13 3.56 4.99
C PRO A 7 13.91 2.65 5.08
N SER A 8 12.83 3.14 5.70
CA SER A 8 11.61 2.36 5.84
C SER A 8 11.02 2.00 4.48
N LEU A 9 10.93 2.97 3.57
CA LEU A 9 10.41 2.73 2.24
C LEU A 9 11.32 1.79 1.46
N THR A 10 12.63 2.04 1.51
CA THR A 10 13.59 1.22 0.78
C THR A 10 13.53 -0.23 1.22
N LEU A 11 13.49 -0.47 2.53
CA LEU A 11 13.43 -1.83 3.06
C LEU A 11 12.14 -2.53 2.67
N SER A 12 11.02 -1.83 2.75
CA SER A 12 9.73 -2.42 2.39
C SER A 12 9.68 -2.79 0.91
N ARG A 13 10.19 -1.93 0.05
CA ARG A 13 10.22 -2.20 -1.39
C ARG A 13 11.10 -3.40 -1.69
N SER A 14 12.28 -3.45 -1.09
CA SER A 14 13.21 -4.56 -1.32
C SER A 14 12.64 -5.87 -0.82
N ALA A 15 12.00 -5.86 0.34
CA ALA A 15 11.40 -7.07 0.88
C ALA A 15 10.28 -7.58 -0.04
N LEU A 16 9.45 -6.67 -0.52
CA LEU A 16 8.34 -7.07 -1.38
C LEU A 16 8.83 -7.60 -2.72
N THR A 17 9.70 -6.84 -3.40
CA THR A 17 10.14 -7.24 -4.73
C THR A 17 10.96 -8.51 -4.69
N GLY A 18 11.79 -8.66 -3.65
CA GLY A 18 12.58 -9.89 -3.47
C GLY A 18 11.71 -11.11 -3.24
N ALA A 19 10.68 -10.97 -2.39
CA ALA A 19 9.79 -12.08 -2.12
C ALA A 19 9.01 -12.50 -3.37
N LEU A 20 8.53 -11.52 -4.14
CA LEU A 20 7.77 -11.83 -5.34
C LEU A 20 8.64 -12.47 -6.42
N ALA A 21 9.86 -12.01 -6.56
CA ALA A 21 10.79 -12.61 -7.50
C ALA A 21 11.10 -14.06 -7.10
N LEU A 22 11.25 -14.29 -5.81
CA LEU A 22 11.56 -15.62 -5.29
C LEU A 22 10.45 -16.61 -5.58
N VAL A 23 9.19 -16.19 -5.52
CA VAL A 23 8.06 -17.06 -5.83
C VAL A 23 7.68 -17.03 -7.30
N GLY A 24 8.47 -16.37 -8.14
CA GLY A 24 8.32 -16.48 -9.59
C GLY A 24 7.29 -15.58 -10.24
N TRP A 25 6.90 -14.51 -9.57
CA TRP A 25 5.95 -13.58 -10.18
C TRP A 25 6.58 -12.86 -11.37
N PRO A 26 5.80 -12.60 -12.42
CA PRO A 26 6.35 -11.90 -13.59
C PRO A 26 6.66 -10.45 -13.26
N PRO A 27 7.71 -9.88 -13.89
CA PRO A 27 8.12 -8.51 -13.59
C PRO A 27 7.04 -7.44 -13.69
N PRO A 28 6.12 -7.47 -14.65
CA PRO A 28 5.06 -6.46 -14.67
C PRO A 28 4.17 -6.49 -13.42
N LEU A 29 3.89 -7.68 -12.92
CA LEU A 29 3.05 -7.82 -11.73
C LEU A 29 3.80 -7.38 -10.49
N ILE A 30 5.10 -7.66 -10.43
CA ILE A 30 5.95 -7.16 -9.34
C ILE A 30 5.98 -5.63 -9.34
N ALA A 31 6.07 -5.02 -10.52
CA ALA A 31 6.08 -3.57 -10.62
C ALA A 31 4.76 -2.96 -10.12
N ASP A 32 3.64 -3.59 -10.44
CA ASP A 32 2.34 -3.12 -9.96
C ASP A 32 2.24 -3.21 -8.44
N ALA A 33 2.72 -4.30 -7.88
CA ALA A 33 2.72 -4.49 -6.43
C ALA A 33 3.61 -3.46 -5.74
N GLU A 34 4.78 -3.21 -6.29
CA GLU A 34 5.70 -2.24 -5.73
C GLU A 34 5.11 -0.83 -5.74
N LEU A 35 4.52 -0.44 -6.86
CA LEU A 35 3.93 0.88 -6.97
C LEU A 35 2.76 1.05 -6.00
N ALA A 36 1.91 0.03 -5.87
CA ALA A 36 0.81 0.07 -4.92
C ALA A 36 1.33 0.21 -3.48
N LEU A 37 2.39 -0.52 -3.13
CA LEU A 37 2.99 -0.40 -1.80
C LEU A 37 3.49 1.03 -1.55
N VAL A 38 4.19 1.61 -2.51
CA VAL A 38 4.71 2.97 -2.38
C VAL A 38 3.57 3.94 -2.13
N GLU A 39 2.47 3.80 -2.87
CA GLU A 39 1.33 4.69 -2.70
C GLU A 39 0.70 4.58 -1.31
N LEU A 40 0.60 3.37 -0.76
CA LEU A 40 0.08 3.20 0.59
C LEU A 40 1.00 3.84 1.63
N ILE A 41 2.30 3.69 1.47
CA ILE A 41 3.25 4.26 2.42
C ILE A 41 3.23 5.79 2.34
N VAL A 42 3.25 6.34 1.14
CA VAL A 42 3.21 7.80 0.96
C VAL A 42 1.90 8.36 1.52
N ASN A 43 0.81 7.65 1.30
CA ASN A 43 -0.48 8.05 1.83
C ASN A 43 -0.47 8.08 3.37
N ALA A 44 0.16 7.10 3.99
CA ALA A 44 0.29 7.08 5.45
C ALA A 44 1.12 8.25 5.95
N TRP A 45 2.19 8.60 5.25
CA TRP A 45 3.00 9.77 5.63
C TRP A 45 2.24 11.08 5.51
N ARG A 46 1.45 11.23 4.46
CA ARG A 46 0.74 12.49 4.20
C ARG A 46 -0.51 12.67 5.04
N HIS A 47 -1.21 11.58 5.29
CA HIS A 47 -2.54 11.65 5.86
C HIS A 47 -2.73 10.77 7.08
N GLY A 48 -1.78 9.90 7.39
CA GLY A 48 -1.94 8.89 8.42
C GLY A 48 -1.32 9.22 9.75
N GLU A 49 -0.78 10.43 9.92
CA GLU A 49 -0.20 10.90 11.18
C GLU A 49 0.92 10.01 11.69
N THR A 50 1.68 9.41 10.78
CA THR A 50 2.82 8.59 11.17
C THR A 50 3.96 8.80 10.17
N THR A 51 5.18 8.76 10.69
CA THR A 51 6.37 8.83 9.85
C THR A 51 6.97 7.46 9.61
N SER A 52 6.46 6.44 10.32
CA SER A 52 6.96 5.08 10.23
C SER A 52 5.80 4.11 10.27
N PRO A 53 5.03 4.04 9.19
CA PRO A 53 3.92 3.08 9.17
C PRO A 53 4.45 1.65 9.24
N ALA A 54 3.71 0.79 9.90
CA ALA A 54 4.03 -0.63 9.90
C ALA A 54 3.54 -1.25 8.60
N VAL A 55 4.38 -2.05 7.98
CA VAL A 55 4.07 -2.72 6.72
C VAL A 55 4.10 -4.22 6.96
N VAL A 56 3.02 -4.90 6.59
CA VAL A 56 2.92 -6.35 6.70
C VAL A 56 2.71 -6.91 5.31
N ILE A 57 3.54 -7.85 4.93
CA ILE A 57 3.49 -8.50 3.62
C ILE A 57 3.20 -9.98 3.86
N LEU A 58 2.08 -10.44 3.38
CA LEU A 58 1.65 -11.83 3.60
C LEU A 58 1.26 -12.48 2.28
N PHE A 59 1.49 -13.77 2.20
CA PHE A 59 0.96 -14.60 1.13
C PHE A 59 -0.13 -15.50 1.69
N HIS A 60 -1.22 -15.60 0.98
CA HIS A 60 -2.30 -16.50 1.30
C HIS A 60 -2.60 -17.30 0.04
N GLY A 61 -2.04 -18.50 -0.05
CA GLY A 61 -2.07 -19.23 -1.30
C GLY A 61 -1.29 -18.47 -2.36
N ASN A 62 -1.94 -18.16 -3.46
CA ASN A 62 -1.33 -17.41 -4.55
C ASN A 62 -1.68 -15.93 -4.51
N THR A 63 -2.18 -15.45 -3.39
CA THR A 63 -2.58 -14.06 -3.22
C THR A 63 -1.60 -13.35 -2.30
N LEU A 64 -1.09 -12.21 -2.78
CA LEU A 64 -0.30 -11.30 -1.97
C LEU A 64 -1.23 -10.36 -1.26
N ARG A 65 -1.03 -10.17 0.04
CA ARG A 65 -1.73 -9.11 0.79
C ARG A 65 -0.70 -8.21 1.45
N VAL A 66 -0.80 -6.93 1.18
CA VAL A 66 0.04 -5.91 1.80
C VAL A 66 -0.83 -5.00 2.64
N THR A 67 -0.45 -4.79 3.88
CA THR A 67 -1.17 -3.93 4.81
C THR A 67 -0.22 -2.87 5.34
N VAL A 68 -0.67 -1.62 5.30
CA VAL A 68 0.09 -0.50 5.86
C VAL A 68 -0.76 0.13 6.95
N SER A 69 -0.22 0.18 8.16
CA SER A 69 -0.91 0.73 9.32
C SER A 69 -0.57 2.20 9.51
N ASP A 70 -1.56 3.01 9.87
CA ASP A 70 -1.29 4.38 10.27
C ASP A 70 -2.05 4.71 11.55
N ARG A 71 -1.90 5.95 12.03
CA ARG A 71 -2.48 6.36 13.30
C ARG A 71 -3.67 7.28 13.16
N SER A 72 -4.04 7.62 11.92
CA SER A 72 -5.15 8.53 11.73
C SER A 72 -6.47 7.79 11.88
N SER A 73 -7.38 8.37 12.64
CA SER A 73 -8.74 7.85 12.73
C SER A 73 -9.59 8.30 11.55
N SER A 74 -9.07 9.20 10.73
CA SER A 74 -9.80 9.67 9.55
C SER A 74 -9.77 8.62 8.48
N LEU A 75 -10.93 8.28 7.94
CA LEU A 75 -11.00 7.38 6.81
C LEU A 75 -10.81 8.15 5.52
N PRO A 76 -10.23 7.53 4.52
CA PRO A 76 -10.19 8.14 3.20
C PRO A 76 -11.61 8.47 2.77
N GLU A 77 -11.75 9.60 2.10
CA GLU A 77 -13.05 10.07 1.64
C GLU A 77 -13.24 9.64 0.20
N PRO A 78 -13.88 8.51 -0.03
CA PRO A 78 -13.99 8.03 -1.40
C PRO A 78 -15.02 8.79 -2.23
N ARG A 79 -15.89 9.55 -1.59
CA ARG A 79 -17.04 10.09 -2.30
C ARG A 79 -16.91 11.53 -2.76
N THR A 80 -16.21 12.36 -2.04
CA THR A 80 -16.23 13.77 -2.35
C THR A 80 -14.89 14.43 -2.37
N PRO A 81 -13.84 13.73 -2.55
CA PRO A 81 -12.58 14.46 -2.57
C PRO A 81 -12.59 15.44 -3.72
N SER A 82 -11.96 16.55 -3.49
CA SER A 82 -11.61 17.43 -4.58
C SER A 82 -10.90 16.60 -5.63
N PRO A 83 -11.09 16.90 -6.92
CA PRO A 83 -10.31 16.23 -7.94
C PRO A 83 -8.82 16.38 -7.75
N LEU A 84 -8.42 17.35 -6.93
CA LEU A 84 -7.01 17.59 -6.65
C LEU A 84 -6.55 16.91 -5.38
N SER A 85 -7.40 16.14 -4.72
CA SER A 85 -7.02 15.45 -3.50
C SER A 85 -5.99 14.38 -3.81
N GLU A 86 -4.81 14.52 -3.24
CA GLU A 86 -3.76 13.53 -3.44
C GLU A 86 -4.13 12.20 -2.83
N CYS A 87 -4.85 12.22 -1.71
CA CYS A 87 -5.31 11.00 -1.07
C CYS A 87 -6.21 10.21 -2.00
N GLY A 88 -7.16 10.88 -2.63
CA GLY A 88 -8.04 10.22 -3.58
C GLY A 88 -7.29 9.66 -4.77
N ARG A 89 -6.29 10.39 -5.25
CA ARG A 89 -5.49 9.91 -6.38
C ARG A 89 -4.70 8.68 -6.03
N GLY A 90 -4.07 8.68 -4.86
CA GLY A 90 -3.27 7.54 -4.44
C GLY A 90 -4.10 6.27 -4.35
N LEU A 91 -5.28 6.37 -3.76
CA LEU A 91 -6.15 5.21 -3.64
C LEU A 91 -6.75 4.79 -4.97
N GLN A 92 -7.00 5.73 -5.88
CA GLN A 92 -7.43 5.38 -7.23
C GLN A 92 -6.36 4.60 -7.96
N LEU A 93 -5.10 4.98 -7.78
CA LEU A 93 -4.00 4.26 -8.39
C LEU A 93 -3.91 2.84 -7.81
N VAL A 94 -4.02 2.70 -6.50
CA VAL A 94 -4.02 1.40 -5.85
C VAL A 94 -5.16 0.54 -6.39
N ALA A 95 -6.35 1.10 -6.50
CA ALA A 95 -7.50 0.37 -7.03
C ALA A 95 -7.25 -0.10 -8.46
N GLY A 96 -6.57 0.70 -9.27
CA GLY A 96 -6.28 0.34 -10.64
C GLY A 96 -5.19 -0.69 -10.81
N LEU A 97 -4.30 -0.80 -9.82
CA LEU A 97 -3.16 -1.71 -9.88
C LEU A 97 -3.41 -3.05 -9.20
N THR A 98 -4.45 -3.15 -8.39
CA THR A 98 -4.64 -4.32 -7.54
C THR A 98 -5.99 -4.96 -7.80
N HIS A 99 -6.14 -6.19 -7.35
CA HIS A 99 -7.40 -6.91 -7.52
C HIS A 99 -8.43 -6.52 -6.44
N ARG A 100 -7.95 -6.24 -5.24
CA ARG A 100 -8.81 -5.83 -4.12
C ARG A 100 -8.03 -4.89 -3.24
N TRP A 101 -8.73 -3.98 -2.60
CA TRP A 101 -8.13 -3.09 -1.61
C TRP A 101 -9.20 -2.64 -0.63
N GLY A 102 -8.77 -2.17 0.54
CA GLY A 102 -9.71 -1.70 1.51
C GLY A 102 -9.06 -0.96 2.66
N VAL A 103 -9.88 -0.49 3.57
CA VAL A 103 -9.47 0.21 4.76
C VAL A 103 -10.22 -0.40 5.94
N ASP A 104 -9.46 -0.86 6.93
CA ASP A 104 -10.04 -1.43 8.14
C ASP A 104 -9.78 -0.49 9.31
N PRO A 105 -10.80 0.19 9.85
CA PRO A 105 -10.59 1.04 11.02
C PRO A 105 -10.10 0.24 12.20
N GLN A 106 -9.20 0.83 12.95
CA GLN A 106 -8.66 0.24 14.17
C GLN A 106 -8.91 1.19 15.31
N LYS A 107 -8.69 0.71 16.53
CA LYS A 107 -8.92 1.51 17.72
C LYS A 107 -8.11 2.79 17.72
N LEU A 108 -6.85 2.70 17.29
CA LEU A 108 -5.93 3.84 17.31
C LEU A 108 -5.38 4.16 15.92
N GLY A 109 -6.21 3.99 14.90
CA GLY A 109 -5.78 4.29 13.55
C GLY A 109 -6.53 3.46 12.54
N LYS A 110 -5.83 3.06 11.50
CA LYS A 110 -6.45 2.21 10.48
C LYS A 110 -5.40 1.39 9.78
N HIS A 111 -5.86 0.31 9.14
CA HIS A 111 -5.05 -0.50 8.23
C HIS A 111 -5.57 -0.27 6.81
N VAL A 112 -4.69 0.13 5.92
CA VAL A 112 -5.00 0.24 4.50
C VAL A 112 -4.29 -0.92 3.82
N TRP A 113 -5.01 -1.66 2.99
CA TRP A 113 -4.46 -2.89 2.43
C TRP A 113 -4.84 -3.06 0.97
N PHE A 114 -4.05 -3.86 0.27
CA PHE A 114 -4.42 -4.33 -1.05
C PHE A 114 -4.07 -5.80 -1.21
N GLU A 115 -4.71 -6.42 -2.19
CA GLU A 115 -4.40 -7.80 -2.58
C GLU A 115 -4.21 -7.90 -4.07
N LEU A 116 -3.22 -8.68 -4.44
CA LEU A 116 -2.95 -9.05 -5.83
C LEU A 116 -2.88 -10.56 -5.92
N ASP A 117 -3.57 -11.11 -6.90
CA ASP A 117 -3.49 -12.54 -7.16
C ASP A 117 -2.34 -12.78 -8.12
N GLY A 118 -1.51 -13.76 -7.79
CA GLY A 118 -0.39 -14.11 -8.64
C GLY A 118 -0.86 -14.74 -9.93
N ALA A 119 0.00 -14.71 -10.94
CA ALA A 119 -0.26 -15.40 -12.19
C ALA A 119 -0.25 -16.90 -11.93
N VAL A 120 -1.18 -17.59 -12.55
CA VAL A 120 -1.32 -19.03 -12.42
C VAL A 120 -0.64 -19.72 -13.59
#